data_91dd71594461a4aa53680fdaeac3a743
#
_entry.id   91dd71594461a4aa53680fdaeac3a743
#
_cell.length_a   1.000
_cell.length_b   1.000
_cell.length_c   1.000
_cell.angle_alpha   90.00
_cell.angle_beta   90.00
_cell.angle_gamma   90.00
#
_symmetry.space_group_name_H-M   'P 1'
#
loop_
_entity.id
_entity.type
_entity.pdbx_description
1 polymer ?
#
loop_
_entity_poly.entity_id
_entity_poly.type
_entity_poly.pdbx_seq_one_letter_code
_entity_poly.pdbx_strand_id
1 'polypeptide(L)'
;MTRTRPLTRAGVVIAALIALAAPLVGGLVPDRTDARPRAVIRADAHSVPRFTKVATLFLENHGYSQIIGSSHAPFVNRLARQGALATRYDAVAHPSLPDYLAVLTGSTGGVTSDCNSCETSAPTLPGQLQAAHIPWRAYFEGIPRAGYEGRGAGDYTKHYNPFAYAEQVGDGVGRKHVVGFGALRRDLRSRTLPRFSWIAPDLLHDGHNASVRASDRYVSRLIPRIVRALGPHGVLFLGWDEAQGKVGPRGGHVALIAIGPGARSHARVSTPADHYSLLATLEAGLRLPALGQAASPSTHLLAGLLTPR
;
A
#
# COMPACT_ATOMS: atom_id res chain seq x y z
N MET A 1 -47.95 -17.33 -66.71
CA MET A 1 -47.28 -17.76 -67.93
C MET A 1 -46.06 -18.57 -67.60
N THR A 2 -46.18 -19.83 -67.89
CA THR A 2 -45.31 -20.98 -67.94
C THR A 2 -44.00 -20.77 -68.68
N ARG A 3 -42.87 -21.34 -68.14
CA ARG A 3 -41.91 -22.20 -68.89
C ARG A 3 -40.72 -22.53 -67.98
N THR A 4 -40.64 -23.73 -67.50
CA THR A 4 -40.00 -24.98 -67.91
C THR A 4 -38.43 -24.95 -67.85
N ARG A 5 -37.91 -25.92 -67.10
CA ARG A 5 -36.53 -26.44 -66.99
C ARG A 5 -35.90 -26.91 -68.32
N PRO A 6 -34.60 -27.17 -68.35
CA PRO A 6 -34.21 -28.58 -68.18
C PRO A 6 -32.93 -28.82 -67.30
N LEU A 7 -32.88 -30.07 -66.87
CA LEU A 7 -31.81 -30.84 -66.26
C LEU A 7 -30.63 -31.11 -67.19
N THR A 8 -29.39 -31.13 -66.72
CA THR A 8 -28.32 -31.90 -67.27
C THR A 8 -27.44 -32.56 -66.20
N ARG A 9 -27.24 -33.74 -66.42
CA ARG A 9 -26.61 -34.95 -65.91
C ARG A 9 -25.29 -34.82 -65.14
N ALA A 10 -25.19 -35.74 -64.21
CA ALA A 10 -24.09 -36.15 -63.36
C ALA A 10 -22.82 -36.60 -64.09
N GLY A 11 -21.68 -36.26 -63.62
CA GLY A 11 -20.40 -36.90 -63.82
C GLY A 11 -19.77 -37.32 -62.52
N VAL A 12 -19.76 -38.63 -62.27
CA VAL A 12 -19.07 -39.24 -61.13
C VAL A 12 -17.59 -39.35 -61.49
N VAL A 13 -16.73 -38.69 -60.75
CA VAL A 13 -15.29 -38.93 -60.76
C VAL A 13 -14.91 -39.55 -59.40
N ILE A 14 -14.51 -40.85 -59.51
CA ILE A 14 -13.96 -41.61 -58.40
C ILE A 14 -12.49 -41.18 -58.24
N ALA A 15 -12.14 -40.47 -57.21
CA ALA A 15 -10.75 -40.21 -56.84
C ALA A 15 -10.36 -41.14 -55.68
N ALA A 16 -9.38 -41.98 -55.95
CA ALA A 16 -8.80 -42.93 -55.03
C ALA A 16 -8.02 -42.15 -53.92
N LEU A 17 -8.42 -42.32 -52.68
CA LEU A 17 -7.68 -41.83 -51.52
C LEU A 17 -6.54 -42.79 -51.19
N ILE A 18 -5.30 -42.36 -51.42
CA ILE A 18 -4.11 -43.03 -50.89
C ILE A 18 -3.92 -42.45 -49.48
N ALA A 19 -4.16 -43.24 -48.45
CA ALA A 19 -3.87 -42.92 -47.07
C ALA A 19 -2.37 -43.06 -46.81
N LEU A 20 -1.65 -41.93 -46.70
CA LEU A 20 -0.31 -41.90 -46.13
C LEU A 20 -0.44 -41.84 -44.61
N ALA A 21 -0.07 -42.90 -43.93
CA ALA A 21 0.11 -42.93 -42.50
C ALA A 21 1.36 -42.15 -42.12
N ALA A 22 1.20 -40.98 -41.53
CA ALA A 22 2.29 -40.24 -40.87
C ALA A 22 2.50 -40.77 -39.43
N PRO A 23 3.73 -40.99 -38.97
CA PRO A 23 3.98 -41.41 -37.61
C PRO A 23 3.62 -40.26 -36.63
N LEU A 24 2.81 -40.58 -35.63
CA LEU A 24 2.59 -39.75 -34.46
C LEU A 24 3.90 -39.63 -33.67
N VAL A 25 4.67 -38.57 -33.92
CA VAL A 25 5.71 -38.14 -33.01
C VAL A 25 4.99 -37.49 -31.83
N GLY A 26 4.84 -38.23 -30.73
CA GLY A 26 4.39 -37.70 -29.45
C GLY A 26 5.40 -36.68 -28.93
N GLY A 27 5.24 -35.41 -29.34
CA GLY A 27 5.93 -34.32 -28.70
C GLY A 27 5.41 -34.18 -27.26
N LEU A 28 6.23 -34.54 -26.29
CA LEU A 28 6.06 -34.12 -24.89
C LEU A 28 5.99 -32.60 -24.89
N VAL A 29 4.79 -32.05 -24.75
CA VAL A 29 4.59 -30.65 -24.42
C VAL A 29 5.21 -30.51 -23.03
N PRO A 30 6.26 -29.70 -22.81
CA PRO A 30 6.74 -29.46 -21.48
C PRO A 30 5.60 -28.79 -20.71
N ASP A 31 5.19 -29.45 -19.65
CA ASP A 31 4.30 -28.90 -18.63
C ASP A 31 4.89 -27.52 -18.24
N ARG A 32 4.26 -26.44 -18.72
CA ARG A 32 4.54 -25.11 -18.22
C ARG A 32 4.03 -25.08 -16.80
N THR A 33 4.81 -25.64 -15.89
CA THR A 33 4.65 -25.34 -14.48
C THR A 33 4.68 -23.82 -14.39
N ASP A 34 3.54 -23.23 -14.06
CA ASP A 34 3.40 -21.85 -13.65
C ASP A 34 4.30 -21.64 -12.43
N ALA A 35 5.57 -21.44 -12.67
CA ALA A 35 6.53 -21.02 -11.67
C ALA A 35 6.21 -19.57 -11.34
N ARG A 36 5.15 -19.36 -10.55
CA ARG A 36 4.96 -18.09 -9.87
C ARG A 36 6.27 -17.77 -9.18
N PRO A 37 6.87 -16.60 -9.43
CA PRO A 37 8.15 -16.27 -8.82
C PRO A 37 8.01 -16.48 -7.31
N ARG A 38 8.85 -17.34 -6.77
CA ARG A 38 8.82 -17.68 -5.35
C ARG A 38 9.11 -16.40 -4.59
N ALA A 39 8.12 -15.91 -3.85
CA ALA A 39 8.22 -14.69 -3.09
C ALA A 39 9.40 -14.80 -2.11
N VAL A 40 10.45 -14.00 -2.31
CA VAL A 40 11.71 -14.11 -1.57
C VAL A 40 11.74 -13.04 -0.49
N ILE A 41 11.96 -13.48 0.76
CA ILE A 41 12.27 -12.56 1.86
C ILE A 41 13.66 -11.97 1.57
N ARG A 42 13.80 -10.65 1.68
CA ARG A 42 15.08 -9.94 1.47
C ARG A 42 16.16 -10.47 2.41
N ALA A 43 17.38 -10.60 1.91
CA ALA A 43 18.51 -11.07 2.71
C ALA A 43 18.81 -10.14 3.91
N ASP A 44 18.61 -8.83 3.75
CA ASP A 44 18.82 -7.80 4.78
C ASP A 44 17.60 -7.61 5.73
N ALA A 45 16.50 -8.37 5.53
CA ALA A 45 15.30 -8.26 6.37
C ALA A 45 15.55 -8.51 7.87
N HIS A 46 16.62 -9.21 8.20
CA HIS A 46 17.01 -9.46 9.59
C HIS A 46 17.49 -8.20 10.33
N SER A 47 17.90 -7.14 9.60
CA SER A 47 18.25 -5.85 10.20
C SER A 47 17.03 -5.12 10.78
N VAL A 48 15.81 -5.46 10.35
CA VAL A 48 14.57 -4.94 10.87
C VAL A 48 14.07 -5.84 12.01
N PRO A 49 13.82 -5.31 13.21
CA PRO A 49 13.26 -6.09 14.30
C PRO A 49 11.86 -6.60 13.96
N ARG A 50 11.50 -7.77 14.48
CA ARG A 50 10.15 -8.33 14.27
C ARG A 50 9.11 -7.45 14.97
N PHE A 51 8.12 -6.96 14.22
CA PHE A 51 7.03 -6.18 14.80
C PHE A 51 6.05 -7.07 15.57
N THR A 52 5.76 -6.70 16.79
CA THR A 52 4.64 -7.23 17.56
C THR A 52 3.35 -6.55 17.12
N LYS A 53 3.37 -5.22 17.03
CA LYS A 53 2.35 -4.37 16.40
C LYS A 53 3.04 -3.23 15.69
N VAL A 54 2.54 -2.89 14.51
CA VAL A 54 2.99 -1.75 13.73
C VAL A 54 1.79 -1.03 13.13
N ALA A 55 1.85 0.30 13.11
CA ALA A 55 0.86 1.13 12.44
C ALA A 55 1.53 2.11 11.50
N THR A 56 0.82 2.45 10.42
CA THR A 56 1.09 3.61 9.57
C THR A 56 -0.02 4.64 9.77
N LEU A 57 0.33 5.91 9.84
CA LEU A 57 -0.59 7.03 9.81
C LEU A 57 -0.08 8.00 8.74
N PHE A 58 -0.86 8.20 7.69
CA PHE A 58 -0.53 9.15 6.63
C PHE A 58 -1.32 10.44 6.82
N LEU A 59 -0.62 11.55 6.64
CA LEU A 59 -1.14 12.89 6.46
C LEU A 59 -0.83 13.33 5.04
N GLU A 60 -1.41 14.44 4.61
CA GLU A 60 -1.53 14.81 3.21
C GLU A 60 -0.77 16.10 2.85
N ASN A 61 -0.18 16.03 1.64
CA ASN A 61 0.08 17.18 0.80
C ASN A 61 0.98 18.25 1.44
N HIS A 62 1.98 17.86 2.27
CA HIS A 62 2.91 18.82 2.85
C HIS A 62 4.36 18.32 2.80
N GLY A 63 5.23 19.12 2.15
CA GLY A 63 6.67 18.85 2.08
C GLY A 63 7.37 18.93 3.44
N TYR A 64 8.54 18.32 3.50
CA TYR A 64 9.37 18.22 4.71
C TYR A 64 9.55 19.56 5.45
N SER A 65 9.93 20.62 4.74
CA SER A 65 10.17 21.95 5.33
C SER A 65 8.90 22.66 5.82
N GLN A 66 7.72 22.27 5.30
CA GLN A 66 6.45 22.81 5.77
C GLN A 66 6.05 22.23 7.13
N ILE A 67 6.62 21.07 7.49
CA ILE A 67 6.33 20.32 8.72
C ILE A 67 7.48 20.40 9.70
N ILE A 68 8.69 19.94 9.28
CA ILE A 68 9.86 19.86 10.16
C ILE A 68 10.50 21.26 10.31
N GLY A 69 10.55 21.72 11.57
CA GLY A 69 10.98 23.09 11.88
C GLY A 69 9.85 24.12 11.89
N SER A 70 8.66 23.78 11.41
CA SER A 70 7.52 24.69 11.35
C SER A 70 6.94 24.99 12.74
N SER A 71 6.70 26.28 13.05
CA SER A 71 5.96 26.70 14.25
C SER A 71 4.47 26.32 14.19
N HIS A 72 3.98 25.89 13.03
CA HIS A 72 2.61 25.42 12.85
C HIS A 72 2.44 23.92 13.17
N ALA A 73 3.53 23.16 13.35
CA ALA A 73 3.54 21.75 13.69
C ALA A 73 4.29 21.45 15.01
N PRO A 74 3.98 22.13 16.13
CA PRO A 74 4.76 21.99 17.35
C PRO A 74 4.73 20.58 17.94
N PHE A 75 3.60 19.86 17.85
CA PHE A 75 3.48 18.49 18.33
C PHE A 75 4.27 17.51 17.46
N VAL A 76 4.13 17.59 16.14
CA VAL A 76 4.89 16.75 15.20
C VAL A 76 6.39 16.99 15.34
N ASN A 77 6.82 18.24 15.48
CA ASN A 77 8.22 18.58 15.73
C ASN A 77 8.75 18.01 17.05
N ARG A 78 7.94 17.96 18.09
CA ARG A 78 8.30 17.26 19.34
C ARG A 78 8.46 15.76 19.11
N LEU A 79 7.54 15.13 18.40
CA LEU A 79 7.65 13.71 18.02
C LEU A 79 8.90 13.43 17.19
N ALA A 80 9.19 14.30 16.21
CA ALA A 80 10.40 14.20 15.40
C ALA A 80 11.67 14.30 16.25
N ARG A 81 11.70 15.12 17.30
CA ARG A 81 12.84 15.20 18.22
C ARG A 81 12.97 14.01 19.14
N GLN A 82 11.87 13.46 19.63
CA GLN A 82 11.85 12.37 20.61
C GLN A 82 11.97 10.98 19.99
N GLY A 83 11.41 10.79 18.81
CA GLY A 83 11.45 9.56 18.03
C GLY A 83 12.60 9.51 17.04
N ALA A 84 12.41 8.77 15.96
CA ALA A 84 13.36 8.64 14.88
C ALA A 84 12.83 9.31 13.61
N LEU A 85 13.58 10.26 13.07
CA LEU A 85 13.24 10.99 11.85
C LEU A 85 14.10 10.54 10.67
N ALA A 86 13.47 10.14 9.57
CA ALA A 86 14.14 10.03 8.28
C ALA A 86 14.31 11.45 7.69
N THR A 87 15.56 11.85 7.48
CA THR A 87 15.89 13.21 7.02
C THR A 87 16.03 13.30 5.50
N ARG A 88 15.95 12.16 4.79
CA ARG A 88 15.98 12.03 3.33
C ARG A 88 14.95 10.99 2.92
N TYR A 89 13.67 11.35 3.06
CA TYR A 89 12.57 10.50 2.68
C TYR A 89 11.71 11.22 1.64
N ASP A 90 11.57 10.60 0.48
CA ASP A 90 10.86 11.19 -0.65
C ASP A 90 9.57 10.41 -0.94
N ALA A 91 8.56 11.12 -1.41
CA ALA A 91 7.45 10.51 -2.12
C ALA A 91 7.93 9.88 -3.44
N VAL A 92 7.14 9.03 -4.07
CA VAL A 92 7.53 8.35 -5.32
C VAL A 92 6.77 8.86 -6.53
N ALA A 93 5.65 9.53 -6.32
CA ALA A 93 4.78 10.03 -7.38
C ALA A 93 4.09 11.35 -7.00
N HIS A 94 3.24 11.83 -7.89
CA HIS A 94 2.25 12.88 -7.74
C HIS A 94 1.16 12.65 -8.81
N PRO A 95 -0.13 12.73 -8.48
CA PRO A 95 -0.74 13.07 -7.18
C PRO A 95 -0.78 11.89 -6.20
N SER A 96 -1.57 12.01 -5.11
CA SER A 96 -1.56 11.16 -3.92
C SER A 96 -1.79 9.65 -4.15
N LEU A 97 -2.75 9.25 -4.98
CA LEU A 97 -3.12 7.83 -5.15
C LEU A 97 -1.95 6.91 -5.53
N PRO A 98 -1.08 7.25 -6.50
CA PRO A 98 0.11 6.44 -6.81
C PRO A 98 1.03 6.22 -5.61
N ASP A 99 1.19 7.20 -4.72
CA ASP A 99 2.00 7.06 -3.50
C ASP A 99 1.42 6.06 -2.52
N TYR A 100 0.12 6.10 -2.31
CA TYR A 100 -0.57 5.10 -1.49
C TYR A 100 -0.49 3.70 -2.09
N LEU A 101 -0.63 3.57 -3.42
CA LEU A 101 -0.44 2.29 -4.12
C LEU A 101 0.99 1.78 -3.97
N ALA A 102 1.99 2.65 -4.02
CA ALA A 102 3.38 2.29 -3.82
C ALA A 102 3.63 1.64 -2.44
N VAL A 103 3.03 2.18 -1.37
CA VAL A 103 3.11 1.59 -0.02
C VAL A 103 2.30 0.29 0.09
N LEU A 104 1.25 0.12 -0.72
CA LEU A 104 0.39 -1.06 -0.65
C LEU A 104 0.93 -2.25 -1.45
N THR A 105 1.58 -1.99 -2.61
CA THR A 105 1.91 -3.00 -3.63
C THR A 105 3.38 -3.05 -4.03
N GLY A 106 4.16 -2.03 -3.67
CA GLY A 106 5.52 -1.84 -4.19
C GLY A 106 5.54 -1.32 -5.63
N SER A 107 4.42 -0.79 -6.13
CA SER A 107 4.28 -0.22 -7.47
C SER A 107 3.21 0.85 -7.49
N THR A 108 3.34 1.86 -8.34
CA THR A 108 2.24 2.79 -8.63
C THR A 108 1.17 2.16 -9.54
N GLY A 109 1.43 0.96 -10.07
CA GLY A 109 0.53 0.27 -10.99
C GLY A 109 0.34 0.99 -12.33
N GLY A 110 1.22 1.94 -12.70
CA GLY A 110 1.04 2.81 -13.87
C GLY A 110 -0.01 3.90 -13.65
N VAL A 111 -0.55 4.03 -12.45
CA VAL A 111 -1.49 5.10 -12.07
C VAL A 111 -0.72 6.41 -11.96
N THR A 112 -1.24 7.45 -12.62
CA THR A 112 -0.63 8.79 -12.70
C THR A 112 -1.62 9.91 -12.35
N SER A 113 -2.75 9.56 -11.73
CA SER A 113 -3.80 10.51 -11.36
C SER A 113 -4.63 9.95 -10.19
N ASP A 114 -5.39 10.82 -9.53
CA ASP A 114 -6.38 10.44 -8.51
C ASP A 114 -7.67 9.91 -9.15
N CYS A 115 -7.52 8.89 -9.99
CA CYS A 115 -8.62 8.28 -10.69
C CYS A 115 -9.56 7.50 -9.75
N ASN A 116 -10.86 7.52 -10.02
CA ASN A 116 -11.83 6.76 -9.22
C ASN A 116 -12.08 5.33 -9.73
N SER A 117 -11.74 5.06 -11.00
CA SER A 117 -12.00 3.80 -11.70
C SER A 117 -10.74 2.98 -11.97
N CYS A 118 -9.58 3.41 -11.49
CA CYS A 118 -8.38 2.60 -11.54
C CYS A 118 -8.52 1.37 -10.64
N GLU A 119 -7.91 0.29 -11.04
CA GLU A 119 -7.82 -0.95 -10.27
C GLU A 119 -6.41 -1.52 -10.39
N THR A 120 -6.00 -2.28 -9.41
CA THR A 120 -4.74 -3.01 -9.45
C THR A 120 -4.95 -4.46 -9.05
N SER A 121 -4.46 -5.38 -9.91
CA SER A 121 -4.37 -6.81 -9.64
C SER A 121 -3.01 -7.21 -9.06
N ALA A 122 -2.12 -6.24 -8.84
CA ALA A 122 -0.80 -6.50 -8.25
C ALA A 122 -0.93 -7.15 -6.86
N PRO A 123 0.02 -8.01 -6.48
CA PRO A 123 0.11 -8.50 -5.10
C PRO A 123 0.19 -7.34 -4.12
N THR A 124 -0.51 -7.47 -2.99
CA THR A 124 -0.65 -6.40 -2.01
C THR A 124 -0.19 -6.81 -0.62
N LEU A 125 0.25 -5.85 0.19
CA LEU A 125 0.54 -6.09 1.61
C LEU A 125 -0.64 -6.74 2.36
N PRO A 126 -1.92 -6.27 2.23
CA PRO A 126 -3.03 -6.97 2.85
C PRO A 126 -3.23 -8.40 2.34
N GLY A 127 -3.01 -8.67 1.06
CA GLY A 127 -3.04 -10.03 0.52
C GLY A 127 -1.99 -10.95 1.18
N GLN A 128 -0.76 -10.45 1.36
CA GLN A 128 0.29 -11.17 2.08
C GLN A 128 -0.07 -11.39 3.56
N LEU A 129 -0.63 -10.38 4.23
CA LEU A 129 -1.06 -10.47 5.63
C LEU A 129 -2.14 -11.54 5.81
N GLN A 130 -3.11 -11.60 4.89
CA GLN A 130 -4.15 -12.63 4.87
C GLN A 130 -3.55 -14.03 4.67
N ALA A 131 -2.69 -14.21 3.68
CA ALA A 131 -2.02 -15.47 3.39
C ALA A 131 -1.14 -15.96 4.57
N ALA A 132 -0.53 -15.03 5.30
CA ALA A 132 0.30 -15.32 6.48
C ALA A 132 -0.51 -15.40 7.80
N HIS A 133 -1.83 -15.28 7.76
CA HIS A 133 -2.72 -15.23 8.93
C HIS A 133 -2.32 -14.15 9.95
N ILE A 134 -1.78 -13.02 9.47
CA ILE A 134 -1.40 -11.89 10.30
C ILE A 134 -2.61 -10.96 10.44
N PRO A 135 -3.12 -10.69 11.66
CA PRO A 135 -4.23 -9.78 11.85
C PRO A 135 -3.90 -8.37 11.38
N TRP A 136 -4.78 -7.79 10.56
CA TRP A 136 -4.63 -6.43 10.05
C TRP A 136 -5.97 -5.69 10.00
N ARG A 137 -5.91 -4.37 9.95
CA ARG A 137 -7.06 -3.50 9.74
C ARG A 137 -6.63 -2.16 9.18
N ALA A 138 -7.44 -1.63 8.25
CA ALA A 138 -7.30 -0.29 7.73
C ALA A 138 -8.46 0.58 8.23
N TYR A 139 -8.14 1.73 8.81
CA TYR A 139 -9.08 2.65 9.42
C TYR A 139 -9.09 3.96 8.63
N PHE A 140 -10.24 4.30 8.08
CA PHE A 140 -10.44 5.54 7.33
C PHE A 140 -11.47 6.41 8.04
N GLU A 141 -11.11 7.66 8.34
CA GLU A 141 -12.07 8.61 8.90
C GLU A 141 -13.12 8.96 7.86
N GLY A 142 -14.36 9.13 8.27
CA GLY A 142 -15.46 9.49 7.38
C GLY A 142 -15.93 8.41 6.40
N ILE A 143 -15.28 7.25 6.30
CA ILE A 143 -15.75 6.17 5.41
C ILE A 143 -17.18 5.76 5.77
N PRO A 144 -18.13 5.74 4.81
CA PRO A 144 -19.56 5.54 5.10
C PRO A 144 -19.88 4.18 5.73
N ARG A 145 -19.21 3.12 5.28
CA ARG A 145 -19.37 1.74 5.76
C ARG A 145 -18.10 0.94 5.50
N ALA A 146 -17.97 -0.20 6.16
CA ALA A 146 -16.84 -1.11 5.91
C ALA A 146 -16.79 -1.49 4.42
N GLY A 147 -15.56 -1.47 3.85
CA GLY A 147 -15.31 -1.83 2.46
C GLY A 147 -16.00 -0.91 1.43
N TYR A 148 -16.22 0.36 1.74
CA TYR A 148 -16.79 1.30 0.79
C TYR A 148 -15.78 1.63 -0.33
N GLU A 149 -16.23 1.50 -1.58
CA GLU A 149 -15.44 1.71 -2.80
C GLU A 149 -15.90 2.90 -3.64
N GLY A 150 -16.93 3.62 -3.17
CA GLY A 150 -17.43 4.82 -3.87
C GLY A 150 -16.42 5.97 -3.82
N ARG A 151 -16.61 6.95 -4.71
CA ARG A 151 -15.68 8.07 -4.96
C ARG A 151 -15.34 8.88 -3.70
N GLY A 152 -16.35 9.19 -2.90
CA GLY A 152 -16.22 9.98 -1.68
C GLY A 152 -17.55 10.11 -0.96
N ALA A 153 -17.51 10.61 0.29
CA ALA A 153 -18.69 10.94 1.09
C ALA A 153 -18.31 11.92 2.18
N GLY A 154 -18.84 13.14 2.16
CA GLY A 154 -18.41 14.20 3.05
C GLY A 154 -16.92 14.48 2.85
N ASP A 155 -16.14 14.41 3.93
CA ASP A 155 -14.70 14.64 3.91
C ASP A 155 -13.86 13.37 3.65
N TYR A 156 -14.49 12.21 3.47
CA TYR A 156 -13.82 10.99 2.99
C TYR A 156 -13.63 11.03 1.48
N THR A 157 -12.42 10.74 1.01
CA THR A 157 -12.14 10.52 -0.41
C THR A 157 -11.57 9.12 -0.67
N LYS A 158 -11.93 8.51 -1.82
CA LYS A 158 -11.42 7.21 -2.23
C LYS A 158 -9.90 7.24 -2.46
N HIS A 159 -9.35 8.36 -2.94
CA HIS A 159 -7.94 8.48 -3.34
C HIS A 159 -6.97 8.13 -2.22
N TYR A 160 -7.34 8.35 -0.95
CA TYR A 160 -6.51 8.03 0.21
C TYR A 160 -6.70 6.61 0.75
N ASN A 161 -7.62 5.86 0.13
CA ASN A 161 -7.90 4.48 0.46
C ASN A 161 -7.42 3.53 -0.64
N PRO A 162 -6.12 3.17 -0.69
CA PRO A 162 -5.59 2.30 -1.75
C PRO A 162 -6.20 0.89 -1.71
N PHE A 163 -6.77 0.48 -0.57
CA PHE A 163 -7.46 -0.80 -0.44
C PHE A 163 -8.71 -0.90 -1.31
N ALA A 164 -9.34 0.23 -1.64
CA ALA A 164 -10.50 0.30 -2.51
C ALA A 164 -10.16 0.16 -4.01
N TYR A 165 -8.87 0.11 -4.35
CA TYR A 165 -8.35 -0.08 -5.70
C TYR A 165 -7.73 -1.46 -5.92
N ALA A 166 -7.58 -2.25 -4.86
CA ALA A 166 -6.92 -3.54 -4.91
C ALA A 166 -7.94 -4.67 -5.07
N GLU A 167 -7.95 -5.36 -6.21
CA GLU A 167 -8.83 -6.49 -6.48
C GLU A 167 -8.75 -7.56 -5.38
N GLN A 168 -7.54 -7.86 -4.89
CA GLN A 168 -7.33 -8.84 -3.81
C GLN A 168 -8.00 -8.46 -2.48
N VAL A 169 -8.35 -7.20 -2.28
CA VAL A 169 -9.08 -6.73 -1.09
C VAL A 169 -10.59 -6.76 -1.36
N GLY A 170 -10.98 -6.64 -2.64
CA GLY A 170 -12.37 -6.54 -3.09
C GLY A 170 -13.22 -7.81 -2.95
N ASP A 171 -12.62 -8.98 -2.74
CA ASP A 171 -13.26 -10.30 -2.75
C ASP A 171 -14.07 -10.68 -1.48
N GLY A 172 -14.48 -9.70 -0.70
CA GLY A 172 -15.38 -9.86 0.45
C GLY A 172 -14.68 -10.16 1.78
N VAL A 173 -13.56 -10.85 1.82
CA VAL A 173 -12.80 -11.09 3.05
C VAL A 173 -11.99 -9.87 3.44
N GLY A 174 -11.30 -9.26 2.47
CA GLY A 174 -10.50 -8.06 2.67
C GLY A 174 -11.33 -6.84 3.07
N ARG A 175 -12.52 -6.67 2.48
CA ARG A 175 -13.44 -5.53 2.76
C ARG A 175 -13.81 -5.38 4.22
N LYS A 176 -13.93 -6.48 4.97
CA LYS A 176 -14.27 -6.45 6.40
C LYS A 176 -13.19 -5.82 7.27
N HIS A 177 -11.97 -5.72 6.75
CA HIS A 177 -10.85 -5.12 7.44
C HIS A 177 -10.69 -3.62 7.16
N VAL A 178 -11.37 -3.09 6.13
CA VAL A 178 -11.38 -1.67 5.79
C VAL A 178 -12.57 -1.02 6.47
N VAL A 179 -12.33 -0.26 7.54
CA VAL A 179 -13.36 0.20 8.48
C VAL A 179 -13.21 1.67 8.86
N GLY A 180 -14.25 2.23 9.46
CA GLY A 180 -14.23 3.62 9.92
C GLY A 180 -13.60 3.83 11.30
N PHE A 181 -13.36 5.09 11.65
CA PHE A 181 -12.78 5.51 12.94
C PHE A 181 -13.65 5.14 14.15
N GLY A 182 -14.91 4.76 13.97
CA GLY A 182 -15.70 4.12 15.02
C GLY A 182 -15.06 2.84 15.54
N ALA A 183 -14.54 2.00 14.61
CA ALA A 183 -13.78 0.80 14.95
C ALA A 183 -12.42 1.16 15.57
N LEU A 184 -11.69 2.13 15.01
CA LEU A 184 -10.43 2.62 15.59
C LEU A 184 -10.62 3.05 17.05
N ARG A 185 -11.64 3.86 17.33
CA ARG A 185 -11.94 4.30 18.70
C ARG A 185 -12.19 3.15 19.67
N ARG A 186 -12.88 2.08 19.24
CA ARG A 186 -13.08 0.86 20.04
C ARG A 186 -11.77 0.14 20.30
N ASP A 187 -10.99 -0.12 19.25
CA ASP A 187 -9.73 -0.87 19.33
C ASP A 187 -8.67 -0.11 20.16
N LEU A 188 -8.66 1.23 20.10
CA LEU A 188 -7.79 2.05 20.93
C LEU A 188 -8.18 1.99 22.43
N ARG A 189 -9.49 2.01 22.75
CA ARG A 189 -9.95 1.91 24.15
C ARG A 189 -9.62 0.55 24.77
N SER A 190 -9.87 -0.52 24.02
CA SER A 190 -9.60 -1.89 24.47
C SER A 190 -8.15 -2.35 24.27
N ARG A 191 -7.29 -1.54 23.62
CA ARG A 191 -5.90 -1.85 23.28
C ARG A 191 -5.78 -3.11 22.39
N THR A 192 -6.76 -3.34 21.51
CA THR A 192 -6.86 -4.49 20.61
C THR A 192 -6.50 -4.18 19.18
N LEU A 193 -5.65 -3.17 18.94
CA LEU A 193 -5.12 -2.94 17.59
C LEU A 193 -4.51 -4.24 17.04
N PRO A 194 -4.78 -4.60 15.79
CA PRO A 194 -4.19 -5.77 15.16
C PRO A 194 -2.68 -5.61 14.97
N ARG A 195 -2.01 -6.65 14.48
CA ARG A 195 -0.57 -6.61 14.30
C ARG A 195 -0.13 -5.58 13.26
N PHE A 196 -0.92 -5.38 12.21
CA PHE A 196 -0.75 -4.27 11.26
C PHE A 196 -1.99 -3.38 11.25
N SER A 197 -1.79 -2.07 11.35
CA SER A 197 -2.84 -1.05 11.27
C SER A 197 -2.47 0.04 10.28
N TRP A 198 -3.35 0.29 9.30
CA TRP A 198 -3.30 1.47 8.44
C TRP A 198 -4.30 2.49 8.95
N ILE A 199 -3.89 3.75 9.10
CA ILE A 199 -4.75 4.81 9.65
C ILE A 199 -4.66 6.03 8.73
N ALA A 200 -5.79 6.49 8.23
CA ALA A 200 -5.89 7.68 7.39
C ALA A 200 -7.02 8.58 7.92
N PRO A 201 -6.71 9.77 8.41
CA PRO A 201 -7.70 10.82 8.68
C PRO A 201 -8.43 11.25 7.40
N ASP A 202 -9.51 12.01 7.57
CA ASP A 202 -10.23 12.62 6.45
C ASP A 202 -9.60 13.96 6.02
N LEU A 203 -10.12 14.54 4.93
CA LEU A 203 -9.64 15.80 4.32
C LEU A 203 -9.59 16.99 5.29
N LEU A 204 -10.37 16.97 6.38
CA LEU A 204 -10.34 18.04 7.40
C LEU A 204 -9.23 17.85 8.43
N HIS A 205 -8.70 16.63 8.55
CA HIS A 205 -7.77 16.31 9.63
C HIS A 205 -6.37 15.90 9.13
N ASP A 206 -6.27 15.48 7.87
CA ASP A 206 -5.00 15.04 7.26
C ASP A 206 -4.06 16.20 6.85
N GLY A 207 -4.59 17.40 6.64
CA GLY A 207 -3.84 18.58 6.22
C GLY A 207 -4.18 19.04 4.80
N HIS A 208 -4.91 18.27 4.02
CA HIS A 208 -5.25 18.65 2.64
C HIS A 208 -6.15 19.88 2.60
N ASN A 209 -7.33 19.82 3.25
CA ASN A 209 -8.30 20.91 3.29
C ASN A 209 -8.18 21.78 4.55
N ALA A 210 -7.23 21.48 5.43
CA ALA A 210 -7.02 22.19 6.67
C ALA A 210 -5.57 22.69 6.79
N SER A 211 -5.33 23.63 7.70
CA SER A 211 -3.97 24.10 7.95
C SER A 211 -3.14 23.04 8.69
N VAL A 212 -1.81 23.07 8.48
CA VAL A 212 -0.83 22.27 9.24
C VAL A 212 -1.09 22.34 10.74
N ARG A 213 -1.44 23.53 11.26
CA ARG A 213 -1.76 23.70 12.69
C ARG A 213 -3.01 22.95 13.12
N ALA A 214 -4.02 22.84 12.26
CA ALA A 214 -5.24 22.08 12.56
C ALA A 214 -4.94 20.58 12.63
N SER A 215 -4.19 20.05 11.64
CA SER A 215 -3.75 18.65 11.62
C SER A 215 -2.83 18.32 12.79
N ASP A 216 -1.86 19.21 13.13
CA ASP A 216 -0.99 19.03 14.31
C ASP A 216 -1.79 18.89 15.59
N ARG A 217 -2.81 19.75 15.81
CA ARG A 217 -3.72 19.63 16.95
C ARG A 217 -4.54 18.34 16.93
N TYR A 218 -4.98 17.91 15.76
CA TYR A 218 -5.74 16.66 15.63
C TYR A 218 -4.88 15.46 16.00
N VAL A 219 -3.71 15.31 15.39
CA VAL A 219 -2.82 14.17 15.64
C VAL A 219 -2.25 14.21 17.06
N SER A 220 -2.17 15.38 17.71
CA SER A 220 -1.73 15.48 19.11
C SER A 220 -2.68 14.76 20.10
N ARG A 221 -3.94 14.58 19.72
CA ARG A 221 -4.94 13.83 20.49
C ARG A 221 -5.00 12.35 20.08
N LEU A 222 -4.70 12.05 18.82
CA LEU A 222 -4.82 10.70 18.25
C LEU A 222 -3.57 9.85 18.51
N ILE A 223 -2.38 10.35 18.19
CA ILE A 223 -1.11 9.60 18.24
C ILE A 223 -0.80 9.02 19.62
N PRO A 224 -0.95 9.74 20.75
CA PRO A 224 -0.67 9.15 22.06
C PRO A 224 -1.54 7.95 22.38
N ARG A 225 -2.78 7.92 21.88
CA ARG A 225 -3.71 6.80 22.06
C ARG A 225 -3.29 5.59 21.19
N ILE A 226 -2.84 5.84 19.96
CA ILE A 226 -2.31 4.81 19.08
C ILE A 226 -1.07 4.18 19.70
N VAL A 227 -0.08 4.98 20.08
CA VAL A 227 1.18 4.49 20.69
C VAL A 227 0.90 3.64 21.93
N ARG A 228 -0.02 4.09 22.80
CA ARG A 228 -0.44 3.30 23.98
C ARG A 228 -1.04 1.94 23.58
N ALA A 229 -1.87 1.89 22.53
CA ALA A 229 -2.53 0.68 22.11
C ALA A 229 -1.60 -0.29 21.35
N LEU A 230 -0.53 0.23 20.76
CA LEU A 230 0.53 -0.58 20.13
C LEU A 230 1.35 -1.37 21.16
N GLY A 231 1.43 -0.89 22.40
CA GLY A 231 2.09 -1.60 23.50
C GLY A 231 3.62 -1.46 23.51
N PRO A 232 4.31 -2.25 24.37
CA PRO A 232 5.70 -1.98 24.79
C PRO A 232 6.76 -2.16 23.67
N HIS A 233 6.39 -2.72 22.54
CA HIS A 233 7.30 -2.95 21.41
C HIS A 233 6.70 -2.46 20.09
N GLY A 234 5.61 -1.66 20.17
CA GLY A 234 4.92 -1.18 19.00
C GLY A 234 5.61 0.00 18.34
N VAL A 235 5.40 0.14 17.04
CA VAL A 235 5.92 1.25 16.23
C VAL A 235 4.77 1.87 15.45
N LEU A 236 4.71 3.20 15.45
CA LEU A 236 3.90 4.01 14.54
C LEU A 236 4.84 4.71 13.55
N PHE A 237 4.62 4.53 12.27
CA PHE A 237 5.18 5.37 11.22
C PHE A 237 4.19 6.47 10.88
N LEU A 238 4.55 7.71 11.19
CA LEU A 238 3.83 8.91 10.79
C LEU A 238 4.50 9.47 9.53
N GLY A 239 3.78 9.49 8.42
CA GLY A 239 4.29 9.93 7.13
C GLY A 239 3.34 10.91 6.43
N TRP A 240 3.86 11.52 5.37
CA TRP A 240 3.11 12.28 4.37
C TRP A 240 3.23 11.57 3.03
N ASP A 241 2.16 11.60 2.27
CA ASP A 241 2.09 10.99 0.94
C ASP A 241 2.99 11.71 -0.06
N GLU A 242 2.78 13.02 -0.21
CA GLU A 242 3.53 13.87 -1.14
C GLU A 242 3.71 15.30 -0.60
N ALA A 243 4.55 16.07 -1.26
CA ALA A 243 4.71 17.50 -0.98
C ALA A 243 3.78 18.34 -1.85
N GLN A 244 3.25 19.42 -1.28
CA GLN A 244 2.37 20.34 -1.97
C GLN A 244 3.11 21.14 -3.07
N GLY A 245 2.46 21.35 -4.22
CA GLY A 245 2.89 22.26 -5.27
C GLY A 245 3.70 21.59 -6.39
N LYS A 246 4.55 22.37 -7.08
CA LYS A 246 5.36 21.88 -8.20
C LYS A 246 6.60 21.14 -7.70
N VAL A 247 6.43 19.90 -7.29
CA VAL A 247 7.50 19.05 -6.70
C VAL A 247 8.12 18.08 -7.70
N GLY A 248 7.74 18.16 -8.96
CA GLY A 248 8.17 17.22 -10.00
C GLY A 248 7.44 15.87 -9.93
N PRO A 249 7.79 14.92 -10.81
CA PRO A 249 7.04 13.68 -10.97
C PRO A 249 7.17 12.70 -9.78
N ARG A 250 8.10 12.95 -8.85
CA ARG A 250 8.36 12.08 -7.71
C ARG A 250 7.71 12.57 -6.40
N GLY A 251 6.77 13.49 -6.43
CA GLY A 251 6.03 13.95 -5.25
C GLY A 251 6.83 14.69 -4.17
N GLY A 252 8.15 14.76 -4.27
CA GLY A 252 9.04 15.59 -3.45
C GLY A 252 9.46 15.02 -2.10
N HIS A 253 10.25 15.82 -1.36
CA HIS A 253 10.78 15.47 -0.03
C HIS A 253 9.70 15.66 1.04
N VAL A 254 9.37 14.59 1.76
CA VAL A 254 8.33 14.55 2.79
C VAL A 254 8.86 14.03 4.12
N ALA A 255 8.11 14.22 5.20
CA ALA A 255 8.53 13.75 6.51
C ALA A 255 8.08 12.29 6.74
N LEU A 256 8.97 11.48 7.35
CA LEU A 256 8.63 10.19 7.93
C LEU A 256 9.25 10.08 9.33
N ILE A 257 8.42 9.78 10.33
CA ILE A 257 8.81 9.71 11.74
C ILE A 257 8.37 8.36 12.30
N ALA A 258 9.31 7.59 12.87
CA ALA A 258 8.98 6.42 13.67
C ALA A 258 8.82 6.81 15.15
N ILE A 259 7.72 6.35 15.76
CA ILE A 259 7.27 6.77 17.09
C ILE A 259 6.87 5.54 17.89
N GLY A 260 7.09 5.56 19.17
CA GLY A 260 6.71 4.49 20.09
C GLY A 260 7.91 3.69 20.61
N PRO A 261 7.67 2.73 21.53
CA PRO A 261 8.77 2.01 22.21
C PRO A 261 9.66 1.17 21.29
N GLY A 262 9.16 0.77 20.10
CA GLY A 262 9.96 0.07 19.09
C GLY A 262 10.74 1.01 18.16
N ALA A 263 10.54 2.33 18.25
CA ALA A 263 11.30 3.33 17.51
C ALA A 263 12.58 3.73 18.28
N ARG A 264 13.66 4.03 17.55
CA ARG A 264 14.89 4.54 18.15
C ARG A 264 14.68 5.98 18.64
N SER A 265 14.91 6.23 19.90
CA SER A 265 14.78 7.57 20.46
C SER A 265 15.85 8.51 19.91
N HIS A 266 15.46 9.76 19.65
CA HIS A 266 16.33 10.86 19.23
C HIS A 266 17.18 10.57 17.98
N ALA A 267 16.75 9.63 17.13
CA ALA A 267 17.51 9.25 15.93
C ALA A 267 17.25 10.19 14.76
N ARG A 268 18.28 10.39 13.94
CA ARG A 268 18.24 11.07 12.65
C ARG A 268 18.88 10.15 11.63
N VAL A 269 18.11 9.72 10.62
CA VAL A 269 18.57 8.77 9.61
C VAL A 269 18.59 9.46 8.26
N SER A 270 19.78 9.56 7.66
CA SER A 270 20.01 10.23 6.39
C SER A 270 20.18 9.27 5.21
N THR A 271 19.97 7.98 5.41
CA THR A 271 19.91 7.02 4.32
C THR A 271 18.74 7.42 3.38
N PRO A 272 18.98 7.56 2.06
CA PRO A 272 17.92 7.84 1.12
C PRO A 272 16.84 6.77 1.18
N ALA A 273 15.60 7.18 1.26
CA ALA A 273 14.46 6.29 1.39
C ALA A 273 13.22 6.92 0.75
N ASP A 274 12.22 6.10 0.50
CA ASP A 274 10.96 6.48 -0.11
C ASP A 274 9.81 5.56 0.35
N HIS A 275 8.64 5.69 -0.28
CA HIS A 275 7.48 4.85 0.05
C HIS A 275 7.73 3.35 -0.16
N TYR A 276 8.57 2.96 -1.12
CA TYR A 276 8.98 1.57 -1.29
C TYR A 276 9.85 1.09 -0.14
N SER A 277 10.68 1.98 0.42
CA SER A 277 11.49 1.70 1.62
C SER A 277 10.61 1.47 2.85
N LEU A 278 9.50 2.19 2.98
CA LEU A 278 8.54 1.97 4.06
C LEU A 278 7.87 0.59 3.90
N LEU A 279 7.37 0.26 2.70
CA LEU A 279 6.79 -1.07 2.43
C LEU A 279 7.79 -2.18 2.72
N ALA A 280 9.02 -2.09 2.18
CA ALA A 280 10.08 -3.07 2.42
C ALA A 280 10.35 -3.27 3.93
N THR A 281 10.33 -2.19 4.71
CA THR A 281 10.53 -2.23 6.17
C THR A 281 9.34 -2.88 6.89
N LEU A 282 8.11 -2.61 6.47
CA LEU A 282 6.91 -3.25 6.99
C LEU A 282 6.94 -4.76 6.73
N GLU A 283 7.22 -5.16 5.48
CA GLU A 283 7.32 -6.56 5.07
C GLU A 283 8.43 -7.29 5.86
N ALA A 284 9.62 -6.70 5.94
CA ALA A 284 10.74 -7.27 6.71
C ALA A 284 10.38 -7.46 8.19
N GLY A 285 9.79 -6.47 8.83
CA GLY A 285 9.38 -6.52 10.24
C GLY A 285 8.21 -7.48 10.50
N LEU A 286 7.37 -7.71 9.51
CA LEU A 286 6.26 -8.68 9.57
C LEU A 286 6.67 -10.08 9.10
N ARG A 287 7.92 -10.24 8.58
CA ARG A 287 8.46 -11.47 8.00
C ARG A 287 7.67 -11.93 6.77
N LEU A 288 7.38 -10.96 5.90
CA LEU A 288 6.74 -11.16 4.60
C LEU A 288 7.77 -11.02 3.47
N PRO A 289 7.54 -11.64 2.32
CA PRO A 289 8.32 -11.39 1.11
C PRO A 289 8.17 -9.94 0.65
N ALA A 290 9.18 -9.39 -0.01
CA ALA A 290 9.10 -8.04 -0.53
C ALA A 290 8.33 -7.99 -1.87
N LEU A 291 7.49 -6.97 -2.06
CA LEU A 291 6.68 -6.72 -3.25
C LEU A 291 7.33 -5.66 -4.16
N GLY A 292 7.19 -5.85 -5.46
CA GLY A 292 7.54 -4.83 -6.45
C GLY A 292 8.89 -4.16 -6.20
N GLN A 293 8.92 -2.83 -6.16
CA GLN A 293 10.14 -2.05 -5.91
C GLN A 293 10.66 -2.21 -4.46
N ALA A 294 9.83 -2.62 -3.52
CA ALA A 294 10.29 -2.97 -2.17
C ALA A 294 11.29 -4.15 -2.17
N ALA A 295 11.24 -5.01 -3.20
CA ALA A 295 12.18 -6.10 -3.40
C ALA A 295 13.50 -5.65 -4.08
N SER A 296 13.57 -4.43 -4.60
CA SER A 296 14.76 -3.94 -5.31
C SER A 296 15.97 -3.85 -4.36
N PRO A 297 17.15 -4.28 -4.79
CA PRO A 297 18.40 -4.10 -4.02
C PRO A 297 18.72 -2.63 -3.72
N SER A 298 18.26 -1.70 -4.55
CA SER A 298 18.42 -0.25 -4.35
C SER A 298 17.47 0.35 -3.33
N THR A 299 16.42 -0.37 -2.94
CA THR A 299 15.47 0.10 -1.92
C THR A 299 16.03 -0.16 -0.52
N HIS A 300 16.34 0.90 0.20
CA HIS A 300 16.92 0.81 1.55
C HIS A 300 15.83 0.52 2.60
N LEU A 301 16.17 -0.33 3.58
CA LEU A 301 15.33 -0.54 4.75
C LEU A 301 15.50 0.62 5.74
N LEU A 302 14.42 0.97 6.41
CA LEU A 302 14.39 2.01 7.45
C LEU A 302 14.82 1.45 8.84
N ALA A 303 15.68 0.44 8.87
CA ALA A 303 16.14 -0.22 10.11
C ALA A 303 16.74 0.77 11.10
N GLY A 304 17.42 1.82 10.61
CA GLY A 304 18.01 2.88 11.45
C GLY A 304 17.00 3.67 12.29
N LEU A 305 15.71 3.64 11.91
CA LEU A 305 14.61 4.27 12.68
C LEU A 305 14.15 3.40 13.86
N LEU A 306 14.59 2.15 13.96
CA LEU A 306 14.05 1.15 14.86
C LEU A 306 15.05 0.78 15.94
N THR A 307 14.55 0.43 17.12
CA THR A 307 15.37 -0.08 18.22
C THR A 307 15.83 -1.51 17.87
N PRO A 308 17.15 -1.81 17.80
CA PRO A 308 17.65 -3.17 17.63
C PRO A 308 17.13 -4.09 18.74
N ARG A 309 16.92 -5.37 18.41
CA ARG A 309 16.56 -6.42 19.38
C ARG A 309 17.56 -7.53 19.35
#